data_c2e66884c06d9118c3d63677d92ef7fb
#
_entry.id   c2e66884c06d9118c3d63677d92ef7fb
#
_cell.length_a   1.000
_cell.length_b   1.000
_cell.length_c   1.000
_cell.angle_alpha   90.00
_cell.angle_beta   90.00
_cell.angle_gamma   90.00
#
_symmetry.space_group_name_H-M   'P 1'
#
loop_
_entity.id
_entity.type
_entity.pdbx_description
1 polymer ?
#
loop_
_entity_poly.entity_id
_entity_poly.type
_entity_poly.pdbx_seq_one_letter_code
_entity_poly.pdbx_strand_id
1 'polypeptide(L)'
;MQTLPALAKLYCSEEFTQGLDEEIICFSVINTVLAITAVVGNTVVLIALHKETSLHRPSKALLQNLVASDLCVGFAELALAGNWISILQEQWGICQFFFQAHIMMGIICVAVSLCTLAAISVDRVLALLLGLRYRQVVTVRRVYVVVIVLWILIGVGMAILTMLNTDAGGVVALSAIAVCLLTSTFCYTTIFFTLRNQQTQVHNNSPEQENQTISLNISRYRRTVSTTLWLQMSVVFCYLPYLLFAPVAYRQIVKTQSPSLYSQFYSTVTLMCSNSILNPILYCWKIKEVRRTVKEILRCSQM
;
A
#
# COMPACT_ATOMS: atom_id res chain seq x y z
N MET A 1 -0.20 11.20 -27.22
CA MET A 1 0.48 10.02 -26.64
C MET A 1 1.83 10.45 -26.10
N GLN A 2 1.97 10.52 -24.80
CA GLN A 2 3.27 10.84 -24.19
C GLN A 2 3.95 9.53 -23.73
N THR A 3 5.22 9.39 -24.07
CA THR A 3 6.05 8.30 -23.55
C THR A 3 6.71 8.71 -22.23
N LEU A 4 7.04 7.76 -21.37
CA LEU A 4 7.70 8.05 -20.10
C LEU A 4 9.01 8.86 -20.26
N PRO A 5 9.90 8.59 -21.25
CA PRO A 5 11.07 9.43 -21.47
C PRO A 5 10.74 10.87 -21.90
N ALA A 6 9.68 11.08 -22.69
CA ALA A 6 9.26 12.43 -23.09
C ALA A 6 8.73 13.21 -21.88
N LEU A 7 7.97 12.53 -21.01
CA LEU A 7 7.47 13.11 -19.77
C LEU A 7 8.63 13.46 -18.82
N ALA A 8 9.63 12.58 -18.68
CA ALA A 8 10.81 12.84 -17.86
C ALA A 8 11.60 14.07 -18.34
N LYS A 9 11.74 14.27 -19.65
CA LYS A 9 12.37 15.47 -20.20
C LYS A 9 11.61 16.75 -19.88
N LEU A 10 10.27 16.69 -19.90
CA LEU A 10 9.43 17.84 -19.56
C LEU A 10 9.59 18.21 -18.09
N TYR A 11 9.45 17.24 -17.19
CA TYR A 11 9.50 17.49 -15.75
C TYR A 11 10.90 17.79 -15.21
N CYS A 12 11.94 17.29 -15.87
CA CYS A 12 13.34 17.55 -15.56
C CYS A 12 13.91 18.62 -16.50
N SER A 13 13.41 19.84 -16.42
CA SER A 13 13.89 21.01 -17.17
C SER A 13 13.83 22.26 -16.29
N GLU A 14 14.75 23.19 -16.51
CA GLU A 14 14.81 24.46 -15.82
C GLU A 14 13.50 25.26 -15.99
N GLU A 15 13.00 25.27 -17.23
CA GLU A 15 11.77 25.99 -17.58
C GLU A 15 10.55 25.52 -16.77
N PHE A 16 10.47 24.22 -16.46
CA PHE A 16 9.36 23.64 -15.73
C PHE A 16 9.50 23.81 -14.21
N THR A 17 10.72 23.84 -13.68
CA THR A 17 10.99 23.88 -12.23
C THR A 17 11.25 25.29 -11.69
N GLN A 18 11.33 26.28 -12.57
CA GLN A 18 11.57 27.66 -12.21
C GLN A 18 10.52 28.19 -11.19
N GLY A 19 10.99 28.73 -10.09
CA GLY A 19 10.13 29.29 -9.02
C GLY A 19 9.53 28.26 -8.06
N LEU A 20 9.99 26.99 -8.09
CA LEU A 20 9.56 25.92 -7.19
C LEU A 20 10.64 25.52 -6.16
N ASP A 21 11.68 26.32 -5.96
CA ASP A 21 12.84 25.95 -5.15
C ASP A 21 12.46 25.58 -3.71
N GLU A 22 11.59 26.36 -3.06
CA GLU A 22 11.15 26.12 -1.69
C GLU A 22 10.34 24.81 -1.59
N GLU A 23 9.41 24.58 -2.52
CA GLU A 23 8.59 23.36 -2.58
C GLU A 23 9.46 22.13 -2.85
N ILE A 24 10.43 22.25 -3.76
CA ILE A 24 11.36 21.16 -4.09
C ILE A 24 12.23 20.80 -2.88
N ILE A 25 12.75 21.78 -2.14
CA ILE A 25 13.48 21.52 -0.90
C ILE A 25 12.58 20.82 0.12
N CYS A 26 11.37 21.31 0.32
CA CYS A 26 10.40 20.70 1.22
C CYS A 26 10.10 19.25 0.83
N PHE A 27 9.79 18.98 -0.43
CA PHE A 27 9.54 17.63 -0.94
C PHE A 27 10.75 16.72 -0.83
N SER A 28 11.96 17.22 -1.10
CA SER A 28 13.18 16.41 -0.99
C SER A 28 13.41 15.93 0.45
N VAL A 29 13.21 16.79 1.44
CA VAL A 29 13.35 16.46 2.86
C VAL A 29 12.26 15.49 3.30
N ILE A 30 10.99 15.79 3.00
CA ILE A 30 9.87 14.97 3.41
C ILE A 30 9.99 13.57 2.80
N ASN A 31 10.17 13.46 1.49
CA ASN A 31 10.23 12.16 0.82
C ASN A 31 11.47 11.35 1.23
N THR A 32 12.60 12.00 1.53
CA THR A 32 13.79 11.30 2.09
C THR A 32 13.47 10.67 3.46
N VAL A 33 12.84 11.41 4.37
CA VAL A 33 12.46 10.91 5.69
C VAL A 33 11.44 9.79 5.57
N LEU A 34 10.43 9.96 4.71
CA LEU A 34 9.40 8.95 4.45
C LEU A 34 10.03 7.66 3.87
N ALA A 35 10.91 7.79 2.89
CA ALA A 35 11.59 6.66 2.26
C ALA A 35 12.43 5.85 3.25
N ILE A 36 13.27 6.51 4.05
CA ILE A 36 14.09 5.84 5.08
C ILE A 36 13.19 5.13 6.09
N THR A 37 12.13 5.80 6.55
CA THR A 37 11.18 5.23 7.52
C THR A 37 10.46 4.01 6.94
N ALA A 38 10.02 4.08 5.67
CA ALA A 38 9.38 2.98 4.98
C ALA A 38 10.33 1.78 4.83
N VAL A 39 11.56 2.01 4.38
CA VAL A 39 12.56 0.95 4.19
C VAL A 39 12.91 0.28 5.51
N VAL A 40 13.26 1.05 6.54
CA VAL A 40 13.63 0.51 7.84
C VAL A 40 12.45 -0.18 8.51
N GLY A 41 11.27 0.46 8.55
CA GLY A 41 10.08 -0.07 9.20
C GLY A 41 9.61 -1.38 8.57
N ASN A 42 9.51 -1.44 7.24
CA ASN A 42 9.09 -2.65 6.54
C ASN A 42 10.14 -3.77 6.62
N THR A 43 11.43 -3.45 6.60
CA THR A 43 12.49 -4.44 6.80
C THR A 43 12.37 -5.10 8.17
N VAL A 44 12.23 -4.33 9.25
CA VAL A 44 12.08 -4.85 10.62
C VAL A 44 10.83 -5.73 10.73
N VAL A 45 9.69 -5.30 10.17
CA VAL A 45 8.45 -6.09 10.21
C VAL A 45 8.58 -7.36 9.36
N LEU A 46 9.26 -7.33 8.21
CA LEU A 46 9.48 -8.50 7.37
C LEU A 46 10.30 -9.56 8.11
N ILE A 47 11.38 -9.15 8.79
CA ILE A 47 12.19 -10.03 9.64
C ILE A 47 11.35 -10.61 10.80
N ALA A 48 10.53 -9.77 11.45
CA ALA A 48 9.65 -10.21 12.53
C ALA A 48 8.63 -11.25 12.04
N LEU A 49 7.98 -10.99 10.90
CA LEU A 49 7.05 -11.93 10.28
C LEU A 49 7.73 -13.23 9.85
N HIS A 50 9.00 -13.18 9.44
CA HIS A 50 9.75 -14.40 9.10
C HIS A 50 9.96 -15.29 10.34
N LYS A 51 10.35 -14.72 11.46
CA LYS A 51 10.58 -15.43 12.73
C LYS A 51 9.29 -15.93 13.40
N GLU A 52 8.16 -15.23 13.20
CA GLU A 52 6.90 -15.56 13.86
C GLU A 52 6.27 -16.84 13.26
N THR A 53 5.96 -17.82 14.10
CA THR A 53 5.40 -19.13 13.69
C THR A 53 3.95 -19.35 14.09
N SER A 54 3.40 -18.50 14.95
CA SER A 54 2.04 -18.67 15.49
C SER A 54 0.95 -18.20 14.55
N LEU A 55 1.29 -17.38 13.55
CA LEU A 55 0.32 -16.86 12.57
C LEU A 55 -0.11 -17.95 11.57
N HIS A 56 -1.38 -17.91 11.17
CA HIS A 56 -1.91 -18.79 10.13
C HIS A 56 -1.14 -18.61 8.81
N ARG A 57 -0.56 -19.70 8.31
CA ARG A 57 0.40 -19.67 7.19
C ARG A 57 -0.06 -18.91 5.93
N PRO A 58 -1.27 -19.10 5.39
CA PRO A 58 -1.78 -18.34 4.22
C PRO A 58 -1.84 -16.83 4.50
N SER A 59 -2.42 -16.43 5.62
CA SER A 59 -2.53 -15.01 6.00
C SER A 59 -1.17 -14.38 6.27
N LYS A 60 -0.22 -15.14 6.84
CA LYS A 60 1.18 -14.71 7.01
C LYS A 60 1.84 -14.43 5.65
N ALA A 61 1.63 -15.30 4.65
CA ALA A 61 2.16 -15.11 3.31
C ALA A 61 1.65 -13.82 2.64
N LEU A 62 0.34 -13.51 2.78
CA LEU A 62 -0.23 -12.24 2.30
C LEU A 62 0.37 -11.04 3.02
N LEU A 63 0.53 -11.09 4.34
CA LEU A 63 1.15 -10.02 5.11
C LEU A 63 2.63 -9.82 4.73
N GLN A 64 3.38 -10.91 4.52
CA GLN A 64 4.77 -10.82 4.05
C GLN A 64 4.85 -10.19 2.66
N ASN A 65 3.93 -10.53 1.75
CA ASN A 65 3.87 -9.91 0.42
C ASN A 65 3.54 -8.41 0.52
N LEU A 66 2.60 -8.03 1.38
CA LEU A 66 2.26 -6.63 1.59
C LEU A 66 3.47 -5.83 2.11
N VAL A 67 4.15 -6.34 3.14
CA VAL A 67 5.35 -5.69 3.70
C VAL A 67 6.49 -5.64 2.68
N ALA A 68 6.66 -6.68 1.85
CA ALA A 68 7.66 -6.68 0.79
C ALA A 68 7.34 -5.64 -0.31
N SER A 69 6.08 -5.53 -0.73
CA SER A 69 5.68 -4.48 -1.69
C SER A 69 5.82 -3.07 -1.12
N ASP A 70 5.52 -2.87 0.17
CA ASP A 70 5.70 -1.58 0.85
C ASP A 70 7.20 -1.21 1.01
N LEU A 71 8.07 -2.20 1.21
CA LEU A 71 9.51 -2.01 1.17
C LEU A 71 9.97 -1.53 -0.22
N CYS A 72 9.43 -2.12 -1.29
CA CYS A 72 9.70 -1.68 -2.66
C CYS A 72 9.15 -0.27 -2.94
N VAL A 73 8.00 0.11 -2.38
CA VAL A 73 7.50 1.51 -2.41
C VAL A 73 8.52 2.44 -1.73
N GLY A 74 9.11 2.05 -0.60
CA GLY A 74 10.18 2.81 0.05
C GLY A 74 11.38 3.08 -0.87
N PHE A 75 11.78 2.12 -1.71
CA PHE A 75 12.83 2.34 -2.73
C PHE A 75 12.35 3.28 -3.86
N ALA A 76 11.08 3.20 -4.26
CA ALA A 76 10.52 4.16 -5.22
C ALA A 76 10.53 5.59 -4.66
N GLU A 77 10.26 5.76 -3.35
CA GLU A 77 10.37 7.04 -2.65
C GLU A 77 11.81 7.57 -2.58
N LEU A 78 12.82 6.69 -2.41
CA LEU A 78 14.22 7.08 -2.51
C LEU A 78 14.56 7.60 -3.91
N ALA A 79 14.01 6.99 -4.97
CA ALA A 79 14.16 7.50 -6.31
C ALA A 79 13.46 8.87 -6.49
N LEU A 80 12.28 9.09 -5.88
CA LEU A 80 11.61 10.39 -5.88
C LEU A 80 12.44 11.45 -5.15
N ALA A 81 13.00 11.13 -3.98
CA ALA A 81 13.91 12.02 -3.27
C ALA A 81 15.16 12.35 -4.11
N GLY A 82 15.75 11.36 -4.77
CA GLY A 82 16.85 11.54 -5.71
C GLY A 82 16.50 12.44 -6.91
N ASN A 83 15.27 12.33 -7.41
CA ASN A 83 14.75 13.23 -8.45
C ASN A 83 14.73 14.69 -7.97
N TRP A 84 14.16 14.98 -6.80
CA TRP A 84 14.13 16.32 -6.22
C TRP A 84 15.53 16.91 -5.98
N ILE A 85 16.43 16.11 -5.40
CA ILE A 85 17.82 16.53 -5.15
C ILE A 85 18.54 16.82 -6.48
N SER A 86 18.31 16.03 -7.53
CA SER A 86 18.91 16.23 -8.83
C SER A 86 18.43 17.50 -9.53
N ILE A 87 17.18 17.91 -9.30
CA ILE A 87 16.64 19.18 -9.78
C ILE A 87 17.37 20.34 -9.09
N LEU A 88 17.52 20.32 -7.75
CA LEU A 88 18.24 21.34 -7.00
C LEU A 88 19.71 21.48 -7.40
N GLN A 89 20.30 20.42 -7.93
CA GLN A 89 21.68 20.40 -8.43
C GLN A 89 21.80 20.67 -9.94
N GLU A 90 20.68 20.94 -10.61
CA GLU A 90 20.60 21.14 -12.07
C GLU A 90 21.15 19.97 -12.89
N GLN A 91 21.09 18.75 -12.31
CA GLN A 91 21.57 17.52 -12.95
C GLN A 91 20.46 16.84 -13.74
N TRP A 92 20.07 17.44 -14.86
CA TRP A 92 18.87 17.05 -15.62
C TRP A 92 18.88 15.59 -16.10
N GLY A 93 20.03 15.04 -16.48
CA GLY A 93 20.16 13.63 -16.88
C GLY A 93 19.89 12.66 -15.72
N ILE A 94 20.39 12.99 -14.53
CA ILE A 94 20.18 12.21 -13.31
C ILE A 94 18.73 12.33 -12.85
N CYS A 95 18.16 13.54 -12.93
CA CYS A 95 16.74 13.78 -12.66
C CYS A 95 15.85 12.88 -13.53
N GLN A 96 16.06 12.84 -14.84
CA GLN A 96 15.28 11.99 -15.76
C GLN A 96 15.37 10.51 -15.40
N PHE A 97 16.54 10.02 -15.01
CA PHE A 97 16.74 8.65 -14.57
C PHE A 97 15.91 8.35 -13.30
N PHE A 98 16.04 9.18 -12.26
CA PHE A 98 15.30 8.99 -11.01
C PHE A 98 13.80 9.16 -11.19
N PHE A 99 13.35 10.10 -12.03
CA PHE A 99 11.95 10.28 -12.37
C PHE A 99 11.35 9.01 -12.99
N GLN A 100 12.02 8.45 -13.99
CA GLN A 100 11.57 7.21 -14.65
C GLN A 100 11.58 6.02 -13.67
N ALA A 101 12.62 5.89 -12.85
CA ALA A 101 12.72 4.84 -11.84
C ALA A 101 11.59 4.94 -10.82
N HIS A 102 11.31 6.16 -10.28
CA HIS A 102 10.21 6.39 -9.35
C HIS A 102 8.85 6.01 -9.95
N ILE A 103 8.54 6.49 -11.15
CA ILE A 103 7.26 6.21 -11.81
C ILE A 103 7.10 4.70 -12.04
N MET A 104 8.11 4.03 -12.60
CA MET A 104 8.03 2.60 -12.90
C MET A 104 7.88 1.76 -11.62
N MET A 105 8.77 1.95 -10.65
CA MET A 105 8.72 1.20 -9.40
C MET A 105 7.47 1.54 -8.59
N GLY A 106 7.12 2.83 -8.50
CA GLY A 106 5.97 3.31 -7.74
C GLY A 106 4.66 2.70 -8.24
N ILE A 107 4.37 2.79 -9.55
CA ILE A 107 3.14 2.25 -10.13
C ILE A 107 3.02 0.74 -9.88
N ILE A 108 4.09 -0.03 -10.12
CA ILE A 108 4.07 -1.48 -9.94
C ILE A 108 3.88 -1.85 -8.46
N CYS A 109 4.69 -1.29 -7.57
CA CYS A 109 4.69 -1.67 -6.15
C CYS A 109 3.42 -1.22 -5.43
N VAL A 110 2.92 -0.02 -5.74
CA VAL A 110 1.64 0.49 -5.22
C VAL A 110 0.47 -0.39 -5.67
N ALA A 111 0.43 -0.78 -6.95
CA ALA A 111 -0.63 -1.65 -7.45
C ALA A 111 -0.58 -3.04 -6.80
N VAL A 112 0.60 -3.64 -6.62
CA VAL A 112 0.77 -4.92 -5.91
C VAL A 112 0.36 -4.79 -4.45
N SER A 113 0.74 -3.73 -3.75
CA SER A 113 0.37 -3.46 -2.35
C SER A 113 -1.16 -3.38 -2.20
N LEU A 114 -1.83 -2.60 -3.04
CA LEU A 114 -3.30 -2.46 -3.02
C LEU A 114 -4.03 -3.76 -3.35
N CYS A 115 -3.60 -4.49 -4.37
CA CYS A 115 -4.17 -5.80 -4.70
C CYS A 115 -3.98 -6.80 -3.56
N THR A 116 -2.84 -6.73 -2.85
CA THR A 116 -2.58 -7.58 -1.68
C THR A 116 -3.50 -7.21 -0.51
N LEU A 117 -3.74 -5.92 -0.26
CA LEU A 117 -4.71 -5.46 0.74
C LEU A 117 -6.14 -5.91 0.42
N ALA A 118 -6.54 -5.83 -0.85
CA ALA A 118 -7.82 -6.37 -1.30
C ALA A 118 -7.89 -7.90 -1.09
N ALA A 119 -6.82 -8.63 -1.40
CA ALA A 119 -6.74 -10.07 -1.16
C ALA A 119 -6.81 -10.42 0.33
N ILE A 120 -6.17 -9.64 1.22
CA ILE A 120 -6.30 -9.79 2.68
C ILE A 120 -7.75 -9.56 3.13
N SER A 121 -8.44 -8.58 2.55
CA SER A 121 -9.84 -8.30 2.87
C SER A 121 -10.75 -9.46 2.47
N VAL A 122 -10.54 -10.02 1.27
CA VAL A 122 -11.24 -11.21 0.78
C VAL A 122 -10.92 -12.43 1.66
N ASP A 123 -9.65 -12.65 2.04
CA ASP A 123 -9.23 -13.72 2.95
C ASP A 123 -10.00 -13.67 4.29
N ARG A 124 -10.21 -12.47 4.83
CA ARG A 124 -11.00 -12.31 6.07
C ARG A 124 -12.48 -12.65 5.89
N VAL A 125 -13.09 -12.25 4.76
CA VAL A 125 -14.48 -12.63 4.44
C VAL A 125 -14.59 -14.14 4.29
N LEU A 126 -13.68 -14.77 3.56
CA LEU A 126 -13.68 -16.23 3.38
C LEU A 126 -13.51 -16.96 4.71
N ALA A 127 -12.64 -16.49 5.59
CA ALA A 127 -12.46 -17.07 6.92
C ALA A 127 -13.75 -17.00 7.75
N LEU A 128 -14.52 -15.93 7.62
CA LEU A 128 -15.79 -15.74 8.33
C LEU A 128 -16.92 -16.63 7.75
N LEU A 129 -17.05 -16.64 6.42
CA LEU A 129 -18.18 -17.33 5.76
C LEU A 129 -17.99 -18.84 5.67
N LEU A 130 -16.75 -19.32 5.45
CA LEU A 130 -16.47 -20.73 5.25
C LEU A 130 -16.21 -21.50 6.57
N GLY A 131 -15.89 -20.81 7.67
CA GLY A 131 -15.61 -21.45 8.95
C GLY A 131 -14.60 -22.60 8.84
N LEU A 132 -15.00 -23.83 9.14
CA LEU A 132 -14.11 -25.00 9.08
C LEU A 132 -13.63 -25.36 7.67
N ARG A 133 -14.41 -25.05 6.63
CA ARG A 133 -14.03 -25.30 5.22
C ARG A 133 -12.95 -24.33 4.72
N TYR A 134 -12.72 -23.23 5.42
CA TYR A 134 -11.71 -22.23 5.05
C TYR A 134 -10.33 -22.86 4.84
N ARG A 135 -9.89 -23.75 5.71
CA ARG A 135 -8.58 -24.43 5.61
C ARG A 135 -8.40 -25.29 4.36
N GLN A 136 -9.51 -25.78 3.78
CA GLN A 136 -9.49 -26.57 2.55
C GLN A 136 -9.43 -25.69 1.30
N VAL A 137 -10.06 -24.52 1.36
CA VAL A 137 -10.14 -23.55 0.25
C VAL A 137 -8.89 -22.68 0.19
N VAL A 138 -8.47 -22.10 1.32
CA VAL A 138 -7.33 -21.17 1.39
C VAL A 138 -6.09 -21.93 1.85
N THR A 139 -5.29 -22.39 0.89
CA THR A 139 -4.04 -23.08 1.14
C THR A 139 -2.84 -22.17 0.85
N VAL A 140 -1.72 -22.41 1.52
CA VAL A 140 -0.47 -21.64 1.32
C VAL A 140 -0.03 -21.67 -0.15
N ARG A 141 -0.14 -22.83 -0.81
CA ARG A 141 0.25 -22.99 -2.22
C ARG A 141 -0.59 -22.08 -3.14
N ARG A 142 -1.92 -22.02 -2.92
CA ARG A 142 -2.81 -21.15 -3.70
C ARG A 142 -2.48 -19.67 -3.49
N VAL A 143 -2.18 -19.27 -2.25
CA VAL A 143 -1.80 -17.88 -1.95
C VAL A 143 -0.50 -17.52 -2.66
N TYR A 144 0.53 -18.37 -2.63
CA TYR A 144 1.77 -18.08 -3.36
C TYR A 144 1.56 -17.98 -4.88
N VAL A 145 0.73 -18.85 -5.45
CA VAL A 145 0.37 -18.75 -6.87
C VAL A 145 -0.30 -17.43 -7.19
N VAL A 146 -1.27 -17.01 -6.38
CA VAL A 146 -1.93 -15.70 -6.54
C VAL A 146 -0.92 -14.56 -6.45
N VAL A 147 -0.03 -14.56 -5.46
CA VAL A 147 1.01 -13.53 -5.29
C VAL A 147 1.93 -13.48 -6.50
N ILE A 148 2.44 -14.61 -6.97
CA ILE A 148 3.34 -14.66 -8.14
C ILE A 148 2.63 -14.14 -9.39
N VAL A 149 1.39 -14.58 -9.62
CA VAL A 149 0.58 -14.14 -10.77
C VAL A 149 0.34 -12.62 -10.70
N LEU A 150 0.03 -12.07 -9.53
CA LEU A 150 -0.12 -10.62 -9.34
C LEU A 150 1.17 -9.86 -9.70
N TRP A 151 2.33 -10.29 -9.21
CA TRP A 151 3.61 -9.65 -9.54
C TRP A 151 3.92 -9.69 -11.02
N ILE A 152 3.68 -10.83 -11.69
CA ILE A 152 3.93 -10.98 -13.13
C ILE A 152 2.96 -10.11 -13.94
N LEU A 153 1.64 -10.22 -13.69
CA LEU A 153 0.64 -9.51 -14.47
C LEU A 153 0.73 -8.00 -14.28
N ILE A 154 0.86 -7.54 -13.04
CA ILE A 154 0.98 -6.12 -12.73
C ILE A 154 2.35 -5.61 -13.19
N GLY A 155 3.45 -6.31 -12.86
CA GLY A 155 4.80 -5.87 -13.20
C GLY A 155 5.00 -5.74 -14.71
N VAL A 156 4.71 -6.80 -15.47
CA VAL A 156 4.87 -6.79 -16.93
C VAL A 156 3.82 -5.88 -17.59
N GLY A 157 2.55 -5.98 -17.18
CA GLY A 157 1.47 -5.22 -17.78
C GLY A 157 1.64 -3.71 -17.59
N MET A 158 1.92 -3.27 -16.36
CA MET A 158 2.14 -1.85 -16.07
C MET A 158 3.44 -1.32 -16.67
N ALA A 159 4.51 -2.12 -16.70
CA ALA A 159 5.75 -1.72 -17.34
C ALA A 159 5.53 -1.45 -18.84
N ILE A 160 4.89 -2.36 -19.56
CA ILE A 160 4.59 -2.21 -20.98
C ILE A 160 3.68 -0.98 -21.21
N LEU A 161 2.58 -0.87 -20.46
CA LEU A 161 1.64 0.23 -20.62
C LEU A 161 2.30 1.59 -20.36
N THR A 162 3.06 1.72 -19.29
CA THR A 162 3.70 2.98 -18.91
C THR A 162 4.80 3.38 -19.92
N MET A 163 5.55 2.41 -20.45
CA MET A 163 6.57 2.67 -21.46
C MET A 163 5.99 3.09 -22.82
N LEU A 164 4.91 2.42 -23.26
CA LEU A 164 4.30 2.69 -24.56
C LEU A 164 3.38 3.90 -24.53
N ASN A 165 2.61 4.07 -23.45
CA ASN A 165 1.63 5.13 -23.32
C ASN A 165 1.36 5.45 -21.84
N THR A 166 1.99 6.50 -21.34
CA THR A 166 1.87 6.95 -19.95
C THR A 166 0.42 7.31 -19.56
N ASP A 167 -0.35 7.88 -20.50
CA ASP A 167 -1.76 8.23 -20.25
C ASP A 167 -2.60 6.97 -20.01
N ALA A 168 -2.42 5.94 -20.84
CA ALA A 168 -3.12 4.66 -20.67
C ALA A 168 -2.69 3.95 -19.38
N GLY A 169 -1.40 3.96 -19.06
CA GLY A 169 -0.85 3.44 -17.80
C GLY A 169 -1.48 4.13 -16.58
N GLY A 170 -1.59 5.45 -16.62
CA GLY A 170 -2.24 6.24 -15.57
C GLY A 170 -3.72 5.91 -15.39
N VAL A 171 -4.49 5.78 -16.47
CA VAL A 171 -5.92 5.40 -16.43
C VAL A 171 -6.09 4.00 -15.83
N VAL A 172 -5.25 3.03 -16.24
CA VAL A 172 -5.30 1.67 -15.70
C VAL A 172 -4.93 1.66 -14.21
N ALA A 173 -3.90 2.41 -13.79
CA ALA A 173 -3.53 2.54 -12.39
C ALA A 173 -4.67 3.13 -11.54
N LEU A 174 -5.29 4.22 -11.98
CA LEU A 174 -6.42 4.85 -11.29
C LEU A 174 -7.63 3.92 -11.18
N SER A 175 -7.96 3.20 -12.25
CA SER A 175 -9.05 2.22 -12.23
C SER A 175 -8.75 1.06 -11.28
N ALA A 176 -7.52 0.57 -11.25
CA ALA A 176 -7.10 -0.46 -10.30
C ALA A 176 -7.21 -0.01 -8.83
N ILE A 177 -6.78 1.23 -8.52
CA ILE A 177 -6.95 1.83 -7.19
C ILE A 177 -8.44 1.85 -6.81
N ALA A 178 -9.30 2.37 -7.69
CA ALA A 178 -10.73 2.45 -7.42
C ALA A 178 -11.36 1.07 -7.18
N VAL A 179 -11.06 0.08 -8.03
CA VAL A 179 -11.56 -1.29 -7.88
C VAL A 179 -11.08 -1.93 -6.57
N CYS A 180 -9.81 -1.78 -6.21
CA CYS A 180 -9.27 -2.32 -4.95
C CYS A 180 -9.93 -1.67 -3.72
N LEU A 181 -10.13 -0.35 -3.73
CA LEU A 181 -10.83 0.37 -2.65
C LEU A 181 -12.30 -0.08 -2.52
N LEU A 182 -13.02 -0.20 -3.63
CA LEU A 182 -14.41 -0.67 -3.64
C LEU A 182 -14.51 -2.12 -3.15
N THR A 183 -13.63 -3.02 -3.63
CA THR A 183 -13.59 -4.42 -3.20
C THR A 183 -13.33 -4.54 -1.70
N SER A 184 -12.34 -3.81 -1.19
CA SER A 184 -12.01 -3.82 0.23
C SER A 184 -13.17 -3.27 1.07
N THR A 185 -13.77 -2.16 0.65
CA THR A 185 -14.91 -1.55 1.35
C THR A 185 -16.11 -2.51 1.39
N PHE A 186 -16.41 -3.16 0.28
CA PHE A 186 -17.46 -4.19 0.21
C PHE A 186 -17.18 -5.36 1.18
N CYS A 187 -15.95 -5.87 1.19
CA CYS A 187 -15.55 -6.94 2.10
C CYS A 187 -15.75 -6.55 3.56
N TYR A 188 -15.32 -5.35 3.96
CA TYR A 188 -15.48 -4.90 5.36
C TYR A 188 -16.93 -4.64 5.75
N THR A 189 -17.72 -4.11 4.84
CA THR A 189 -19.16 -3.95 5.03
C THR A 189 -19.82 -5.32 5.27
N THR A 190 -19.49 -6.31 4.48
CA THR A 190 -19.97 -7.70 4.63
C THR A 190 -19.55 -8.28 5.99
N ILE A 191 -18.29 -8.13 6.38
CA ILE A 191 -17.78 -8.59 7.68
C ILE A 191 -18.56 -7.92 8.81
N PHE A 192 -18.75 -6.60 8.76
CA PHE A 192 -19.46 -5.86 9.80
C PHE A 192 -20.90 -6.34 10.00
N PHE A 193 -21.65 -6.48 8.92
CA PHE A 193 -23.05 -6.96 9.02
C PHE A 193 -23.14 -8.42 9.48
N THR A 194 -22.25 -9.29 8.98
CA THR A 194 -22.23 -10.71 9.39
C THR A 194 -21.92 -10.84 10.88
N LEU A 195 -20.93 -10.11 11.40
CA LEU A 195 -20.59 -10.14 12.82
C LEU A 195 -21.73 -9.56 13.70
N ARG A 196 -22.38 -8.50 13.25
CA ARG A 196 -23.52 -7.92 13.95
C ARG A 196 -24.67 -8.93 14.04
N ASN A 197 -24.99 -9.59 12.93
CA ASN A 197 -26.06 -10.60 12.90
C ASN A 197 -25.75 -11.80 13.82
N GLN A 198 -24.50 -12.29 13.79
CA GLN A 198 -24.08 -13.38 14.69
C GLN A 198 -24.18 -13.00 16.15
N GLN A 199 -23.84 -11.78 16.55
CA GLN A 199 -24.00 -11.30 17.92
C GLN A 199 -25.47 -11.28 18.36
N THR A 200 -26.36 -10.82 17.48
CA THR A 200 -27.81 -10.77 17.77
C THR A 200 -28.39 -12.19 17.93
N GLN A 201 -27.97 -13.13 17.10
CA GLN A 201 -28.43 -14.54 17.18
C GLN A 201 -27.93 -15.22 18.46
N VAL A 202 -26.67 -14.99 18.87
CA VAL A 202 -26.12 -15.55 20.12
C VAL A 202 -26.85 -15.00 21.34
N HIS A 203 -27.20 -13.71 21.33
CA HIS A 203 -27.91 -13.10 22.43
C HIS A 203 -29.34 -13.66 22.60
N ASN A 204 -29.99 -14.07 21.51
CA ASN A 204 -31.40 -14.47 21.54
C ASN A 204 -31.63 -15.98 21.75
N ASN A 205 -30.65 -16.86 21.44
CA ASN A 205 -30.95 -18.28 21.19
C ASN A 205 -30.08 -19.31 21.94
N SER A 206 -29.11 -18.96 22.80
CA SER A 206 -28.18 -19.96 23.35
C SER A 206 -28.16 -20.05 24.89
N PRO A 207 -28.00 -21.28 25.47
CA PRO A 207 -27.75 -21.49 26.90
C PRO A 207 -26.44 -20.82 27.35
N GLU A 208 -26.34 -20.43 28.64
CA GLU A 208 -25.24 -19.63 29.18
C GLU A 208 -23.83 -20.19 28.92
N GLN A 209 -23.65 -21.50 28.91
CA GLN A 209 -22.35 -22.15 28.77
C GLN A 209 -21.83 -22.18 27.33
N GLU A 210 -22.70 -22.31 26.35
CA GLU A 210 -22.37 -22.27 24.90
C GLU A 210 -22.10 -20.83 24.46
N ASN A 211 -22.78 -19.86 25.08
CA ASN A 211 -22.58 -18.43 24.88
C ASN A 211 -21.14 -17.95 25.20
N GLN A 212 -20.47 -18.52 26.21
CA GLN A 212 -19.12 -18.12 26.57
C GLN A 212 -18.09 -18.49 25.48
N THR A 213 -18.18 -19.70 24.94
CA THR A 213 -17.22 -20.19 23.89
C THR A 213 -17.42 -19.42 22.59
N ILE A 214 -18.67 -19.21 22.19
CA ILE A 214 -19.02 -18.47 20.98
C ILE A 214 -18.61 -16.99 21.11
N SER A 215 -18.89 -16.38 22.26
CA SER A 215 -18.48 -15.00 22.58
C SER A 215 -16.97 -14.79 22.54
N LEU A 216 -16.17 -15.73 23.05
CA LEU A 216 -14.71 -15.70 22.98
C LEU A 216 -14.20 -15.79 21.53
N ASN A 217 -14.81 -16.62 20.70
CA ASN A 217 -14.45 -16.75 19.29
C ASN A 217 -14.82 -15.47 18.50
N ILE A 218 -15.98 -14.90 18.72
CA ILE A 218 -16.40 -13.64 18.12
C ILE A 218 -15.49 -12.49 18.57
N SER A 219 -15.09 -12.42 19.83
CA SER A 219 -14.21 -11.38 20.34
C SER A 219 -12.80 -11.46 19.73
N ARG A 220 -12.24 -12.66 19.57
CA ARG A 220 -10.97 -12.90 18.85
C ARG A 220 -11.05 -12.46 17.40
N TYR A 221 -12.11 -12.87 16.70
CA TYR A 221 -12.32 -12.51 15.31
C TYR A 221 -12.48 -11.00 15.14
N ARG A 222 -13.29 -10.35 15.99
CA ARG A 222 -13.51 -8.90 16.01
C ARG A 222 -12.20 -8.13 16.17
N ARG A 223 -11.27 -8.65 16.98
CA ARG A 223 -9.94 -8.05 17.15
C ARG A 223 -9.11 -8.11 15.87
N THR A 224 -9.13 -9.25 15.17
CA THR A 224 -8.43 -9.42 13.88
C THR A 224 -9.03 -8.50 12.82
N VAL A 225 -10.36 -8.41 12.75
CA VAL A 225 -11.07 -7.50 11.84
C VAL A 225 -10.76 -6.03 12.15
N SER A 226 -10.66 -5.66 13.43
CA SER A 226 -10.27 -4.29 13.81
C SER A 226 -8.91 -3.88 13.25
N THR A 227 -7.94 -4.81 13.18
CA THR A 227 -6.63 -4.52 12.58
C THR A 227 -6.75 -4.18 11.11
N THR A 228 -7.49 -5.01 10.37
CA THR A 228 -7.65 -4.80 8.93
C THR A 228 -8.54 -3.60 8.59
N LEU A 229 -9.49 -3.24 9.46
CA LEU A 229 -10.24 -1.99 9.33
C LEU A 229 -9.35 -0.76 9.43
N TRP A 230 -8.40 -0.73 10.37
CA TRP A 230 -7.46 0.37 10.49
C TRP A 230 -6.55 0.48 9.26
N LEU A 231 -6.09 -0.65 8.71
CA LEU A 231 -5.35 -0.67 7.44
C LEU A 231 -6.21 -0.11 6.30
N GLN A 232 -7.47 -0.49 6.22
CA GLN A 232 -8.38 0.02 5.19
C GLN A 232 -8.62 1.54 5.33
N MET A 233 -8.81 2.03 6.55
CA MET A 233 -9.00 3.46 6.80
C MET A 233 -7.75 4.26 6.39
N SER A 234 -6.54 3.75 6.68
CA SER A 234 -5.30 4.40 6.25
C SER A 234 -5.18 4.44 4.72
N VAL A 235 -5.54 3.36 4.04
CA VAL A 235 -5.54 3.31 2.57
C VAL A 235 -6.51 4.33 1.99
N VAL A 236 -7.76 4.37 2.47
CA VAL A 236 -8.75 5.35 1.97
C VAL A 236 -8.23 6.77 2.20
N PHE A 237 -7.72 7.08 3.38
CA PHE A 237 -7.19 8.41 3.70
C PHE A 237 -6.04 8.81 2.78
N CYS A 238 -5.11 7.90 2.51
CA CYS A 238 -3.93 8.20 1.70
C CYS A 238 -4.21 8.23 0.19
N TYR A 239 -5.10 7.35 -0.31
CA TYR A 239 -5.32 7.20 -1.76
C TYR A 239 -6.47 8.03 -2.30
N LEU A 240 -7.48 8.37 -1.50
CA LEU A 240 -8.64 9.11 -1.97
C LEU A 240 -8.29 10.50 -2.53
N PRO A 241 -7.42 11.31 -1.89
CA PRO A 241 -7.00 12.59 -2.45
C PRO A 241 -6.32 12.44 -3.82
N TYR A 242 -5.43 11.46 -3.98
CA TYR A 242 -4.80 11.16 -5.25
C TYR A 242 -5.81 10.74 -6.32
N LEU A 243 -6.74 9.83 -5.99
CA LEU A 243 -7.76 9.34 -6.92
C LEU A 243 -8.67 10.46 -7.44
N LEU A 244 -9.01 11.42 -6.58
CA LEU A 244 -9.88 12.54 -6.96
C LEU A 244 -9.14 13.64 -7.73
N PHE A 245 -7.91 13.94 -7.34
CA PHE A 245 -7.17 15.09 -7.87
C PHE A 245 -6.30 14.75 -9.09
N ALA A 246 -5.64 13.60 -9.11
CA ALA A 246 -4.66 13.25 -10.13
C ALA A 246 -5.20 13.29 -11.58
N PRO A 247 -6.44 12.81 -11.89
CA PRO A 247 -6.94 12.83 -13.27
C PRO A 247 -7.09 14.24 -13.84
N VAL A 248 -7.45 15.21 -13.00
CA VAL A 248 -7.63 16.61 -13.40
C VAL A 248 -6.29 17.32 -13.44
N ALA A 249 -5.49 17.18 -12.38
CA ALA A 249 -4.20 17.84 -12.26
C ALA A 249 -3.23 17.44 -13.36
N TYR A 250 -3.09 16.15 -13.64
CA TYR A 250 -2.18 15.65 -14.68
C TYR A 250 -2.47 16.28 -16.06
N ARG A 251 -3.76 16.32 -16.47
CA ARG A 251 -4.15 16.90 -17.75
C ARG A 251 -3.89 18.41 -17.81
N GLN A 252 -4.09 19.12 -16.70
CA GLN A 252 -3.85 20.54 -16.63
C GLN A 252 -2.35 20.87 -16.57
N ILE A 253 -1.56 20.14 -15.76
CA ILE A 253 -0.11 20.32 -15.68
C ILE A 253 0.53 20.22 -17.05
N VAL A 254 0.17 19.20 -17.84
CA VAL A 254 0.70 18.99 -19.20
C VAL A 254 0.31 20.11 -20.15
N LYS A 255 -0.87 20.77 -19.96
CA LYS A 255 -1.34 21.85 -20.82
C LYS A 255 -0.80 23.23 -20.42
N THR A 256 -0.80 23.53 -19.12
CA THR A 256 -0.55 24.88 -18.62
C THR A 256 0.84 25.04 -18.02
N GLN A 257 1.56 23.94 -17.77
CA GLN A 257 2.85 23.91 -17.09
C GLN A 257 2.85 24.73 -15.78
N SER A 258 1.73 24.68 -15.06
CA SER A 258 1.52 25.47 -13.85
C SER A 258 2.31 24.92 -12.67
N PRO A 259 3.23 25.68 -12.08
CA PRO A 259 4.02 25.25 -10.91
C PRO A 259 3.16 24.88 -9.70
N SER A 260 2.12 25.64 -9.41
CA SER A 260 1.24 25.40 -8.26
C SER A 260 0.45 24.08 -8.38
N LEU A 261 0.00 23.72 -9.58
CA LEU A 261 -0.66 22.42 -9.83
C LEU A 261 0.32 21.26 -9.69
N TYR A 262 1.57 21.45 -10.08
CA TYR A 262 2.62 20.47 -9.90
C TYR A 262 2.88 20.19 -8.41
N SER A 263 3.07 21.23 -7.60
CA SER A 263 3.25 21.11 -6.16
C SER A 263 2.06 20.40 -5.49
N GLN A 264 0.82 20.74 -5.84
CA GLN A 264 -0.38 20.08 -5.33
C GLN A 264 -0.47 18.61 -5.74
N PHE A 265 -0.14 18.29 -6.99
CA PHE A 265 -0.12 16.91 -7.46
C PHE A 265 0.87 16.06 -6.66
N TYR A 266 2.11 16.53 -6.50
CA TYR A 266 3.12 15.80 -5.74
C TYR A 266 2.80 15.72 -4.24
N SER A 267 2.09 16.67 -3.67
CA SER A 267 1.57 16.56 -2.30
C SER A 267 0.64 15.34 -2.17
N THR A 268 -0.22 15.08 -3.17
CA THR A 268 -1.09 13.88 -3.15
C THR A 268 -0.31 12.59 -3.39
N VAL A 269 0.75 12.61 -4.20
CA VAL A 269 1.66 11.47 -4.40
C VAL A 269 2.39 11.15 -3.09
N THR A 270 2.97 12.13 -2.43
CA THR A 270 3.66 11.97 -1.13
C THR A 270 2.71 11.40 -0.06
N LEU A 271 1.47 11.90 0.00
CA LEU A 271 0.45 11.37 0.90
C LEU A 271 0.10 9.90 0.57
N MET A 272 -0.06 9.57 -0.70
CA MET A 272 -0.33 8.20 -1.15
C MET A 272 0.80 7.25 -0.73
N CYS A 273 2.05 7.64 -0.93
CA CYS A 273 3.22 6.82 -0.59
C CYS A 273 3.43 6.70 0.93
N SER A 274 2.97 7.67 1.72
CA SER A 274 3.02 7.60 3.19
C SER A 274 2.23 6.42 3.78
N ASN A 275 1.29 5.82 3.01
CA ASN A 275 0.60 4.59 3.41
C ASN A 275 1.56 3.45 3.75
N SER A 276 2.68 3.32 3.03
CA SER A 276 3.67 2.26 3.26
C SER A 276 4.39 2.40 4.61
N ILE A 277 4.38 3.60 5.22
CA ILE A 277 4.92 3.86 6.56
C ILE A 277 3.88 3.53 7.63
N LEU A 278 2.61 3.79 7.36
CA LEU A 278 1.53 3.53 8.31
C LEU A 278 1.37 2.02 8.58
N ASN A 279 1.62 1.18 7.58
CA ASN A 279 1.48 -0.26 7.69
C ASN A 279 2.36 -0.89 8.79
N PRO A 280 3.69 -0.69 8.87
CA PRO A 280 4.53 -1.17 9.97
C PRO A 280 4.06 -0.70 11.35
N ILE A 281 3.65 0.56 11.47
CA ILE A 281 3.15 1.13 12.72
C ILE A 281 1.88 0.40 13.16
N LEU A 282 0.93 0.20 12.24
CA LEU A 282 -0.32 -0.49 12.51
C LEU A 282 -0.10 -1.96 12.88
N TYR A 283 0.86 -2.67 12.23
CA TYR A 283 1.20 -4.04 12.60
C TYR A 283 1.76 -4.12 14.03
N CYS A 284 2.72 -3.26 14.36
CA CYS A 284 3.28 -3.20 15.71
C CYS A 284 2.24 -2.80 16.76
N TRP A 285 1.28 -1.95 16.41
CA TRP A 285 0.21 -1.54 17.32
C TRP A 285 -0.83 -2.62 17.53
N LYS A 286 -1.29 -3.27 16.46
CA LYS A 286 -2.46 -4.15 16.49
C LYS A 286 -2.12 -5.64 16.64
N ILE A 287 -1.00 -6.11 16.09
CA ILE A 287 -0.59 -7.52 16.10
C ILE A 287 0.41 -7.74 17.23
N LYS A 288 -0.06 -8.34 18.34
CA LYS A 288 0.77 -8.56 19.55
C LYS A 288 2.02 -9.40 19.26
N GLU A 289 1.87 -10.41 18.42
CA GLU A 289 2.90 -11.34 18.03
C GLU A 289 4.03 -10.58 17.31
N VAL A 290 3.70 -9.80 16.29
CA VAL A 290 4.65 -8.96 15.54
C VAL A 290 5.34 -7.97 16.48
N ARG A 291 4.56 -7.28 17.34
CA ARG A 291 5.10 -6.31 18.30
C ARG A 291 6.12 -6.94 19.25
N ARG A 292 5.86 -8.18 19.74
CA ARG A 292 6.78 -8.89 20.64
C ARG A 292 8.09 -9.18 19.93
N THR A 293 8.01 -9.77 18.74
CA THR A 293 9.18 -10.14 17.94
C THR A 293 9.99 -8.91 17.50
N VAL A 294 9.34 -7.81 17.13
CA VAL A 294 10.02 -6.53 16.83
C VAL A 294 10.78 -6.02 18.05
N LYS A 295 10.18 -6.04 19.25
CA LYS A 295 10.88 -5.64 20.48
C LYS A 295 12.09 -6.52 20.79
N GLU A 296 12.01 -7.82 20.55
CA GLU A 296 13.13 -8.75 20.72
C GLU A 296 14.26 -8.42 19.74
N ILE A 297 13.94 -8.16 18.45
CA ILE A 297 14.94 -7.77 17.45
C ILE A 297 15.66 -6.48 17.86
N LEU A 298 14.90 -5.46 18.26
CA LEU A 298 15.48 -4.16 18.66
C LEU A 298 16.34 -4.26 19.92
N ARG A 299 16.00 -5.12 20.88
CA ARG A 299 16.83 -5.38 22.06
C ARG A 299 18.12 -6.10 21.72
N CYS A 300 18.07 -7.12 20.84
CA CYS A 300 19.28 -7.82 20.41
C CYS A 300 20.25 -6.93 19.60
N SER A 301 19.76 -5.86 18.99
CA SER A 301 20.59 -4.88 18.26
C SER A 301 21.28 -3.87 19.20
N GLN A 302 20.91 -3.82 20.49
CA GLN A 302 21.50 -2.92 21.49
C GLN A 302 22.58 -3.59 22.38
N MET A 303 22.78 -4.89 22.22
CA MET A 303 23.85 -5.66 22.82
C MET A 303 25.01 -5.84 21.83
#